data_e6e9a92b9adea2f40c1475a9eb278fa9
#
_entry.id   e6e9a92b9adea2f40c1475a9eb278fa9
#
_cell.length_a   1.000
_cell.length_b   1.000
_cell.length_c   1.000
_cell.angle_alpha   90.00
_cell.angle_beta   90.00
_cell.angle_gamma   90.00
#
_symmetry.space_group_name_H-M   'P 1'
#
loop_
_entity.id
_entity.type
_entity.pdbx_description
1 polymer ?
#
loop_
_entity_poly.entity_id
_entity_poly.type
_entity_poly.pdbx_seq_one_letter_code
_entity_poly.pdbx_strand_id
1 'polypeptide(L)'
;MNIPATVITAVLCFGITALLGFVAIPALRKLKFGQTILDIGPAWHKSKNGTPTMGGVMFIAGVVISFAAGIAIMWASGAIDMDGVGSQKLAKAISAVVMALMFGFVGFVDDLIKVKKKQNEGLKPMQKIIMQVLIIAAFFTSHVIAGDTSTVITFPFLGQFDFGIFYYIVMGLGILYLVNAVNLTDGIDGLCS
;
A
#
# COMPACT_ATOMS: atom_id res chain seq x y z
N MET A 1 -3.52 -8.70 22.07
CA MET A 1 -3.10 -7.56 21.20
C MET A 1 -2.39 -6.55 22.09
N ASN A 2 -1.15 -6.22 21.79
CA ASN A 2 -0.39 -5.24 22.60
C ASN A 2 -0.79 -3.82 22.19
N ILE A 3 -1.92 -3.33 22.75
CA ILE A 3 -2.51 -2.01 22.43
C ILE A 3 -1.47 -0.87 22.49
N PRO A 4 -0.60 -0.80 23.55
CA PRO A 4 0.41 0.25 23.60
C PRO A 4 1.37 0.23 22.42
N ALA A 5 1.88 -0.93 22.02
CA ALA A 5 2.79 -1.05 20.89
C ALA A 5 2.13 -0.64 19.56
N THR A 6 0.87 -1.03 19.36
CA THR A 6 0.11 -0.65 18.15
C THR A 6 -0.09 0.86 18.06
N VAL A 7 -0.48 1.50 19.17
CA VAL A 7 -0.67 2.96 19.22
C VAL A 7 0.66 3.70 18.99
N ILE A 8 1.73 3.26 19.65
CA ILE A 8 3.08 3.84 19.45
C ILE A 8 3.49 3.74 17.97
N THR A 9 3.31 2.57 17.36
CA THR A 9 3.66 2.36 15.93
C THR A 9 2.84 3.26 15.02
N ALA A 10 1.55 3.45 15.28
CA ALA A 10 0.69 4.33 14.51
C ALA A 10 1.13 5.81 14.62
N VAL A 11 1.41 6.27 15.84
CA VAL A 11 1.91 7.64 16.09
C VAL A 11 3.27 7.86 15.42
N LEU A 12 4.18 6.88 15.50
CA LEU A 12 5.47 6.92 14.83
C LEU A 12 5.29 7.00 13.30
N CYS A 13 4.39 6.20 12.73
CA CYS A 13 4.12 6.22 11.29
C CYS A 13 3.64 7.60 10.83
N PHE A 14 2.67 8.17 11.54
CA PHE A 14 2.20 9.52 11.26
C PHE A 14 3.32 10.56 11.37
N GLY A 15 4.07 10.55 12.48
CA GLY A 15 5.15 11.51 12.73
C GLY A 15 6.26 11.43 11.68
N ILE A 16 6.75 10.21 11.37
CA ILE A 16 7.80 9.99 10.38
C ILE A 16 7.32 10.41 8.99
N THR A 17 6.10 10.03 8.60
CA THR A 17 5.54 10.40 7.29
C THR A 17 5.39 11.92 7.17
N ALA A 18 4.89 12.60 8.20
CA ALA A 18 4.76 14.05 8.23
C ALA A 18 6.14 14.75 8.12
N LEU A 19 7.15 14.28 8.87
CA LEU A 19 8.50 14.81 8.79
C LEU A 19 9.13 14.59 7.42
N LEU A 20 8.98 13.41 6.84
CA LEU A 20 9.44 13.12 5.49
C LEU A 20 8.77 14.02 4.45
N GLY A 21 7.52 14.41 4.66
CA GLY A 21 6.80 15.33 3.79
C GLY A 21 7.49 16.68 3.65
N PHE A 22 8.02 17.25 4.75
CA PHE A 22 8.76 18.53 4.71
C PHE A 22 10.02 18.47 3.87
N VAL A 23 10.65 17.32 3.72
CA VAL A 23 11.86 17.12 2.92
C VAL A 23 11.51 16.65 1.50
N ALA A 24 10.65 15.67 1.37
CA ALA A 24 10.33 15.03 0.11
C ALA A 24 9.56 15.96 -0.85
N ILE A 25 8.58 16.73 -0.35
CA ILE A 25 7.79 17.61 -1.21
C ILE A 25 8.66 18.70 -1.88
N PRO A 26 9.51 19.44 -1.17
CA PRO A 26 10.42 20.40 -1.83
C PRO A 26 11.41 19.72 -2.78
N ALA A 27 11.90 18.52 -2.44
CA ALA A 27 12.82 17.77 -3.30
C ALA A 27 12.14 17.35 -4.61
N LEU A 28 10.92 16.81 -4.54
CA LEU A 28 10.13 16.43 -5.73
C LEU A 28 9.80 17.64 -6.61
N ARG A 29 9.48 18.79 -6.01
CA ARG A 29 9.28 20.05 -6.75
C ARG A 29 10.54 20.48 -7.51
N LYS A 30 11.72 20.39 -6.88
CA LYS A 30 13.02 20.74 -7.51
C LYS A 30 13.35 19.81 -8.68
N LEU A 31 13.01 18.53 -8.58
CA LEU A 31 13.22 17.54 -9.65
C LEU A 31 12.26 17.71 -10.83
N LYS A 32 11.31 18.66 -10.75
CA LYS A 32 10.27 18.90 -11.77
C LYS A 32 9.48 17.63 -12.15
N PHE A 33 9.32 16.74 -11.20
CA PHE A 33 8.43 15.57 -11.31
C PHE A 33 6.98 16.01 -11.13
N GLY A 34 6.49 16.89 -12.02
CA GLY A 34 5.14 17.43 -12.00
C GLY A 34 4.26 16.81 -13.07
N GLN A 35 2.96 16.78 -12.80
CA GLN A 35 1.96 16.39 -13.78
C GLN A 35 1.98 17.34 -14.98
N THR A 36 1.98 16.77 -16.18
CA THR A 36 1.73 17.50 -17.43
C THR A 36 0.23 17.51 -17.65
N ILE A 37 -0.39 18.68 -17.61
CA ILE A 37 -1.84 18.81 -17.86
C ILE A 37 -2.05 18.98 -19.37
N LEU A 38 -2.94 18.16 -19.94
CA LEU A 38 -3.34 18.27 -21.34
C LEU A 38 -4.14 19.57 -21.56
N ASP A 39 -3.88 20.25 -22.68
CA ASP A 39 -4.57 21.50 -23.04
C ASP A 39 -6.08 21.36 -23.34
N ILE A 40 -6.58 20.11 -23.36
CA ILE A 40 -7.98 19.76 -23.65
C ILE A 40 -8.89 19.92 -22.42
N GLY A 41 -8.32 20.17 -21.21
CA GLY A 41 -9.08 20.29 -19.96
C GLY A 41 -9.58 21.71 -19.69
N PRO A 42 -10.53 21.88 -18.73
CA PRO A 42 -11.01 23.19 -18.30
C PRO A 42 -9.85 24.08 -17.80
N ALA A 43 -9.95 25.39 -18.03
CA ALA A 43 -8.88 26.36 -17.78
C ALA A 43 -8.36 26.37 -16.33
N TRP A 44 -9.19 26.01 -15.35
CA TRP A 44 -8.78 25.92 -13.93
C TRP A 44 -7.84 24.73 -13.63
N HIS A 45 -7.75 23.72 -14.50
CA HIS A 45 -6.77 22.65 -14.34
C HIS A 45 -5.34 23.10 -14.63
N LYS A 46 -5.17 24.20 -15.41
CA LYS A 46 -3.83 24.73 -15.73
C LYS A 46 -3.07 25.25 -14.51
N SER A 47 -3.77 25.67 -13.45
CA SER A 47 -3.14 26.08 -12.19
C SER A 47 -2.44 24.95 -11.43
N LYS A 48 -2.76 23.68 -11.74
CA LYS A 48 -2.17 22.48 -11.14
C LYS A 48 -0.96 21.95 -11.90
N ASN A 49 -0.55 22.63 -12.98
CA ASN A 49 0.62 22.24 -13.73
C ASN A 49 1.87 22.36 -12.84
N GLY A 50 2.62 21.24 -12.70
CA GLY A 50 3.78 21.20 -11.83
C GLY A 50 3.53 20.70 -10.41
N THR A 51 2.30 20.26 -10.08
CA THR A 51 2.05 19.55 -8.81
C THR A 51 2.93 18.30 -8.77
N PRO A 52 3.76 18.12 -7.70
CA PRO A 52 4.68 16.99 -7.64
C PRO A 52 3.91 15.67 -7.60
N THR A 53 4.31 14.73 -8.45
CA THR A 53 3.89 13.33 -8.41
C THR A 53 4.85 12.52 -7.53
N MET A 54 4.52 11.25 -7.27
CA MET A 54 5.34 10.31 -6.49
C MET A 54 5.38 10.60 -4.97
N GLY A 55 4.43 11.37 -4.44
CA GLY A 55 4.32 11.63 -3.00
C GLY A 55 4.14 10.36 -2.15
N GLY A 56 3.61 9.28 -2.73
CA GLY A 56 3.47 7.98 -2.08
C GLY A 56 4.77 7.38 -1.53
N VAL A 57 5.94 7.78 -2.05
CA VAL A 57 7.24 7.28 -1.56
C VAL A 57 7.45 7.62 -0.09
N MET A 58 7.02 8.82 0.38
CA MET A 58 7.15 9.19 1.79
C MET A 58 6.25 8.34 2.71
N PHE A 59 5.04 7.99 2.25
CA PHE A 59 4.14 7.10 3.00
C PHE A 59 4.74 5.70 3.10
N ILE A 60 5.27 5.17 1.99
CA ILE A 60 5.91 3.86 1.95
C ILE A 60 7.10 3.83 2.94
N ALA A 61 7.97 4.83 2.91
CA ALA A 61 9.09 4.93 3.84
C ALA A 61 8.63 5.02 5.29
N GLY A 62 7.62 5.86 5.59
CA GLY A 62 7.03 5.98 6.91
C GLY A 62 6.47 4.65 7.44
N VAL A 63 5.71 3.93 6.61
CA VAL A 63 5.14 2.62 6.96
C VAL A 63 6.25 1.60 7.23
N VAL A 64 7.25 1.48 6.35
CA VAL A 64 8.33 0.50 6.52
C VAL A 64 9.13 0.74 7.79
N ILE A 65 9.54 1.99 8.03
CA ILE A 65 10.32 2.34 9.22
C ILE A 65 9.51 2.09 10.49
N SER A 66 8.25 2.51 10.50
CA SER A 66 7.38 2.35 11.68
C SER A 66 7.01 0.90 11.93
N PHE A 67 6.81 0.10 10.89
CA PHE A 67 6.57 -1.33 10.99
C PHE A 67 7.79 -2.06 11.59
N ALA A 68 8.99 -1.76 11.10
CA ALA A 68 10.23 -2.31 11.66
C ALA A 68 10.41 -1.92 13.14
N ALA A 69 10.16 -0.65 13.48
CA ALA A 69 10.19 -0.19 14.86
C ALA A 69 9.14 -0.89 15.73
N GLY A 70 7.92 -1.07 15.23
CA GLY A 70 6.85 -1.79 15.92
C GLY A 70 7.22 -3.24 16.22
N ILE A 71 7.79 -3.96 15.24
CA ILE A 71 8.31 -5.32 15.47
C ILE A 71 9.41 -5.31 16.53
N ALA A 72 10.35 -4.37 16.46
CA ALA A 72 11.44 -4.27 17.44
C ALA A 72 10.92 -4.01 18.87
N ILE A 73 9.92 -3.13 19.03
CA ILE A 73 9.28 -2.86 20.30
C ILE A 73 8.56 -4.12 20.84
N MET A 74 7.83 -4.82 19.98
CA MET A 74 7.12 -6.05 20.37
C MET A 74 8.09 -7.17 20.73
N TRP A 75 9.20 -7.27 20.03
CA TRP A 75 10.27 -8.22 20.37
C TRP A 75 10.89 -7.88 21.73
N ALA A 76 11.30 -6.63 21.95
CA ALA A 76 11.93 -6.18 23.19
C ALA A 76 11.00 -6.32 24.40
N SER A 77 9.68 -6.21 24.20
CA SER A 77 8.67 -6.40 25.25
C SER A 77 8.30 -7.88 25.50
N GLY A 78 8.89 -8.83 24.77
CA GLY A 78 8.51 -10.25 24.84
C GLY A 78 7.10 -10.54 24.35
N ALA A 79 6.48 -9.61 23.61
CA ALA A 79 5.12 -9.76 23.10
C ALA A 79 5.02 -10.61 21.83
N ILE A 80 6.16 -10.87 21.16
CA ILE A 80 6.25 -11.81 20.04
C ILE A 80 6.72 -13.13 20.59
N ASP A 81 5.81 -14.09 20.61
CA ASP A 81 6.15 -15.49 20.79
C ASP A 81 6.55 -16.06 19.41
N MET A 82 7.77 -16.58 19.32
CA MET A 82 8.29 -17.17 18.08
C MET A 82 7.85 -18.62 17.89
N ASP A 83 7.13 -19.18 18.86
CA ASP A 83 6.65 -20.56 18.80
C ASP A 83 5.27 -20.64 18.10
N GLY A 84 5.18 -21.38 17.03
CA GLY A 84 3.94 -21.77 16.34
C GLY A 84 3.05 -20.61 15.91
N VAL A 85 2.03 -20.26 16.70
CA VAL A 85 1.00 -19.24 16.36
C VAL A 85 1.58 -17.82 16.25
N GLY A 86 2.59 -17.49 17.05
CA GLY A 86 3.24 -16.18 17.02
C GLY A 86 4.02 -15.96 15.73
N SER A 87 4.76 -16.96 15.30
CA SER A 87 5.52 -16.94 14.04
C SER A 87 4.59 -16.82 12.83
N GLN A 88 3.45 -17.49 12.82
CA GLN A 88 2.45 -17.36 11.75
C GLN A 88 1.86 -15.94 11.67
N LYS A 89 1.52 -15.32 12.82
CA LYS A 89 1.01 -13.95 12.87
C LYS A 89 2.04 -12.95 12.33
N LEU A 90 3.31 -13.14 12.70
CA LEU A 90 4.40 -12.30 12.20
C LEU A 90 4.60 -12.48 10.69
N ALA A 91 4.58 -13.71 10.19
CA ALA A 91 4.67 -14.00 8.76
C ALA A 91 3.53 -13.33 7.97
N LYS A 92 2.29 -13.40 8.47
CA LYS A 92 1.14 -12.69 7.88
C LYS A 92 1.33 -11.17 7.85
N ALA A 93 1.80 -10.59 8.95
CA ALA A 93 2.04 -9.15 9.02
C ALA A 93 3.13 -8.72 8.03
N ILE A 94 4.22 -9.47 7.93
CA ILE A 94 5.30 -9.22 6.98
C ILE A 94 4.78 -9.36 5.54
N SER A 95 4.06 -10.43 5.23
CA SER A 95 3.52 -10.66 3.88
C SER A 95 2.54 -9.56 3.45
N ALA A 96 1.73 -9.05 4.38
CA ALA A 96 0.83 -7.91 4.11
C ALA A 96 1.61 -6.63 3.78
N VAL A 97 2.68 -6.33 4.53
CA VAL A 97 3.54 -5.17 4.23
C VAL A 97 4.28 -5.36 2.91
N VAL A 98 4.80 -6.55 2.63
CA VAL A 98 5.43 -6.86 1.33
C VAL A 98 4.44 -6.68 0.20
N MET A 99 3.21 -7.17 0.33
CA MET A 99 2.15 -6.96 -0.67
C MET A 99 1.90 -5.45 -0.89
N ALA A 100 1.77 -4.66 0.17
CA ALA A 100 1.58 -3.22 0.07
C ALA A 100 2.75 -2.52 -0.63
N LEU A 101 4.00 -2.93 -0.33
CA LEU A 101 5.20 -2.42 -1.00
C LEU A 101 5.22 -2.77 -2.49
N MET A 102 4.83 -3.98 -2.86
CA MET A 102 4.76 -4.40 -4.25
C MET A 102 3.68 -3.63 -5.02
N PHE A 103 2.52 -3.37 -4.44
CA PHE A 103 1.53 -2.47 -5.03
C PHE A 103 2.06 -1.04 -5.15
N GLY A 104 2.73 -0.53 -4.13
CA GLY A 104 3.41 0.76 -4.17
C GLY A 104 4.47 0.83 -5.28
N PHE A 105 5.21 -0.24 -5.50
CA PHE A 105 6.19 -0.34 -6.59
C PHE A 105 5.52 -0.29 -7.97
N VAL A 106 4.37 -0.96 -8.16
CA VAL A 106 3.60 -0.86 -9.41
C VAL A 106 3.18 0.58 -9.68
N GLY A 107 2.66 1.29 -8.65
CA GLY A 107 2.31 2.70 -8.76
C GLY A 107 3.53 3.60 -9.07
N PHE A 108 4.66 3.34 -8.40
CA PHE A 108 5.91 4.05 -8.66
C PHE A 108 6.40 3.88 -10.10
N VAL A 109 6.35 2.66 -10.64
CA VAL A 109 6.72 2.39 -12.05
C VAL A 109 5.77 3.11 -13.01
N ASP A 110 4.47 3.10 -12.72
CA ASP A 110 3.45 3.81 -13.49
C ASP A 110 3.78 5.32 -13.59
N ASP A 111 4.03 5.95 -12.45
CA ASP A 111 4.38 7.36 -12.38
C ASP A 111 5.75 7.66 -13.01
N LEU A 112 6.74 6.79 -12.81
CA LEU A 112 8.08 6.95 -13.40
C LEU A 112 8.03 6.94 -14.94
N ILE A 113 7.17 6.10 -15.53
CA ILE A 113 6.97 6.06 -16.98
C ILE A 113 6.37 7.38 -17.46
N LYS A 114 5.35 7.90 -16.78
CA LYS A 114 4.72 9.19 -17.12
C LYS A 114 5.74 10.33 -17.10
N VAL A 115 6.53 10.41 -16.04
CA VAL A 115 7.54 11.45 -15.88
C VAL A 115 8.64 11.34 -16.95
N LYS A 116 9.21 10.15 -17.16
CA LYS A 116 10.28 9.94 -18.14
C LYS A 116 9.84 10.23 -19.57
N LYS A 117 8.63 9.83 -19.92
CA LYS A 117 8.09 10.02 -21.29
C LYS A 117 7.39 11.36 -21.47
N LYS A 118 7.27 12.17 -20.41
CA LYS A 118 6.53 13.46 -20.39
C LYS A 118 5.12 13.31 -20.98
N GLN A 119 4.42 12.25 -20.61
CA GLN A 119 3.06 11.92 -21.06
C GLN A 119 2.18 11.56 -19.86
N ASN A 120 0.87 11.56 -20.05
CA ASN A 120 -0.08 11.21 -19.00
C ASN A 120 -0.36 9.70 -18.92
N GLU A 121 0.12 8.93 -19.89
CA GLU A 121 -0.06 7.48 -19.91
C GLU A 121 1.15 6.79 -19.27
N GLY A 122 0.89 5.99 -18.24
CA GLY A 122 1.86 5.15 -17.55
C GLY A 122 1.89 3.73 -18.13
N LEU A 123 1.71 2.74 -17.27
CA LEU A 123 1.55 1.34 -17.64
C LEU A 123 0.21 1.14 -18.38
N LYS A 124 0.21 0.25 -19.38
CA LYS A 124 -1.05 -0.16 -20.01
C LYS A 124 -1.95 -0.84 -18.97
N PRO A 125 -3.30 -0.65 -19.03
CA PRO A 125 -4.22 -1.20 -18.04
C PRO A 125 -4.03 -2.70 -17.79
N MET A 126 -3.84 -3.49 -18.85
CA MET A 126 -3.62 -4.94 -18.73
C MET A 126 -2.31 -5.28 -18.02
N GLN A 127 -1.22 -4.52 -18.27
CA GLN A 127 0.06 -4.74 -17.57
C GLN A 127 -0.10 -4.51 -16.06
N LYS A 128 -0.82 -3.45 -15.69
CA LYS A 128 -1.11 -3.12 -14.29
C LYS A 128 -1.92 -4.22 -13.61
N ILE A 129 -2.99 -4.68 -14.24
CA ILE A 129 -3.84 -5.76 -13.71
C ILE A 129 -3.05 -7.06 -13.56
N ILE A 130 -2.25 -7.45 -14.55
CA ILE A 130 -1.44 -8.69 -14.48
C ILE A 130 -0.45 -8.61 -13.31
N MET A 131 0.27 -7.49 -13.14
CA MET A 131 1.18 -7.31 -12.02
C MET A 131 0.45 -7.40 -10.67
N GLN A 132 -0.71 -6.76 -10.56
CA GLN A 132 -1.53 -6.80 -9.35
C GLN A 132 -2.02 -8.22 -9.02
N VAL A 133 -2.49 -8.98 -10.01
CA VAL A 133 -2.92 -10.37 -9.84
C VAL A 133 -1.75 -11.26 -9.38
N LEU A 134 -0.56 -11.09 -9.94
CA LEU A 134 0.63 -11.83 -9.54
C LEU A 134 1.01 -11.51 -8.07
N ILE A 135 0.92 -10.26 -7.65
CA ILE A 135 1.18 -9.86 -6.26
C ILE A 135 0.16 -10.52 -5.31
N ILE A 136 -1.12 -10.50 -5.67
CA ILE A 136 -2.19 -11.14 -4.87
C ILE A 136 -1.96 -12.65 -4.77
N ALA A 137 -1.62 -13.30 -5.88
CA ALA A 137 -1.32 -14.73 -5.90
C ALA A 137 -0.11 -15.06 -4.99
N ALA A 138 0.96 -14.28 -5.07
CA ALA A 138 2.14 -14.43 -4.20
C ALA A 138 1.79 -14.23 -2.73
N PHE A 139 0.93 -13.25 -2.41
CA PHE A 139 0.45 -13.01 -1.04
C PHE A 139 -0.31 -14.22 -0.49
N PHE A 140 -1.29 -14.75 -1.19
CA PHE A 140 -2.01 -15.93 -0.73
C PHE A 140 -1.11 -17.17 -0.64
N THR A 141 -0.21 -17.36 -1.61
CA THR A 141 0.77 -18.46 -1.56
C THR A 141 1.65 -18.38 -0.32
N SER A 142 2.09 -17.17 0.06
CA SER A 142 2.90 -16.98 1.27
C SER A 142 2.14 -17.36 2.55
N HIS A 143 0.82 -17.12 2.62
CA HIS A 143 -0.02 -17.52 3.75
C HIS A 143 -0.14 -19.05 3.83
N VAL A 144 -0.39 -19.70 2.70
CA VAL A 144 -0.46 -21.17 2.64
C VAL A 144 0.87 -21.81 3.08
N ILE A 145 2.00 -21.28 2.60
CA ILE A 145 3.34 -21.74 3.00
C ILE A 145 3.59 -21.54 4.51
N ALA A 146 3.08 -20.42 5.06
CA ALA A 146 3.16 -20.13 6.51
C ALA A 146 2.21 -21.01 7.36
N GLY A 147 1.48 -21.95 6.74
CA GLY A 147 0.55 -22.85 7.42
C GLY A 147 -0.84 -22.24 7.69
N ASP A 148 -1.15 -21.08 7.10
CA ASP A 148 -2.48 -20.48 7.20
C ASP A 148 -3.32 -20.84 5.98
N THR A 149 -4.13 -21.88 6.14
CA THR A 149 -5.06 -22.36 5.12
C THR A 149 -6.52 -22.03 5.47
N SER A 150 -6.75 -21.17 6.48
CA SER A 150 -8.10 -20.82 6.91
C SER A 150 -8.82 -20.01 5.82
N THR A 151 -9.99 -20.50 5.44
CA THR A 151 -10.88 -19.88 4.44
C THR A 151 -12.14 -19.31 5.08
N VAL A 152 -12.13 -19.17 6.42
CA VAL A 152 -13.24 -18.68 7.22
C VAL A 152 -13.25 -17.16 7.28
N ILE A 153 -14.36 -16.55 6.89
CA ILE A 153 -14.60 -15.10 7.06
C ILE A 153 -15.60 -14.91 8.20
N THR A 154 -15.24 -14.05 9.15
CA THR A 154 -16.13 -13.65 10.24
C THR A 154 -16.83 -12.35 9.89
N PHE A 155 -18.14 -12.41 9.73
CA PHE A 155 -18.96 -11.22 9.53
C PHE A 155 -19.50 -10.74 10.87
N PRO A 156 -19.34 -9.44 11.22
CA PRO A 156 -20.00 -8.88 12.39
C PRO A 156 -21.51 -9.14 12.32
N PHE A 157 -22.08 -9.64 13.43
CA PHE A 157 -23.50 -9.96 13.61
C PHE A 157 -24.07 -11.17 12.83
N LEU A 158 -23.35 -11.68 11.80
CA LEU A 158 -23.82 -12.80 10.98
C LEU A 158 -23.10 -14.12 11.29
N GLY A 159 -21.94 -14.06 11.97
CA GLY A 159 -21.18 -15.25 12.33
C GLY A 159 -20.03 -15.58 11.37
N GLN A 160 -19.62 -16.84 11.38
CA GLN A 160 -18.49 -17.34 10.62
C GLN A 160 -18.96 -18.20 9.46
N PHE A 161 -18.41 -17.96 8.28
CA PHE A 161 -18.70 -18.72 7.06
C PHE A 161 -17.41 -19.19 6.45
N ASP A 162 -17.34 -20.49 6.13
CA ASP A 162 -16.22 -21.06 5.39
C ASP A 162 -16.50 -21.02 3.89
N PHE A 163 -15.67 -20.27 3.17
CA PHE A 163 -15.78 -20.09 1.72
C PHE A 163 -14.97 -21.11 0.91
N GLY A 164 -14.15 -21.94 1.55
CA GLY A 164 -13.27 -22.87 0.86
C GLY A 164 -12.44 -22.18 -0.23
N ILE A 165 -12.34 -22.80 -1.40
CA ILE A 165 -11.54 -22.25 -2.53
C ILE A 165 -12.03 -20.86 -3.00
N PHE A 166 -13.33 -20.57 -2.85
CA PHE A 166 -13.90 -19.28 -3.23
C PHE A 166 -13.38 -18.11 -2.39
N TYR A 167 -12.84 -18.37 -1.17
CA TYR A 167 -12.19 -17.37 -0.36
C TYR A 167 -11.10 -16.62 -1.13
N TYR A 168 -10.21 -17.34 -1.80
CA TYR A 168 -9.09 -16.74 -2.53
C TYR A 168 -9.56 -15.91 -3.71
N ILE A 169 -10.62 -16.34 -4.39
CA ILE A 169 -11.20 -15.61 -5.53
C ILE A 169 -11.86 -14.33 -5.04
N VAL A 170 -12.75 -14.41 -4.06
CA VAL A 170 -13.51 -13.26 -3.54
C VAL A 170 -12.58 -12.22 -2.93
N MET A 171 -11.65 -12.66 -2.07
CA MET A 171 -10.69 -11.75 -1.42
C MET A 171 -9.70 -11.17 -2.43
N GLY A 172 -9.24 -11.96 -3.40
CA GLY A 172 -8.36 -11.49 -4.47
C GLY A 172 -9.02 -10.42 -5.33
N LEU A 173 -10.27 -10.65 -5.76
CA LEU A 173 -11.05 -9.65 -6.49
C LEU A 173 -11.33 -8.40 -5.63
N GLY A 174 -11.61 -8.58 -4.34
CA GLY A 174 -11.79 -7.48 -3.40
C GLY A 174 -10.54 -6.58 -3.29
N ILE A 175 -9.37 -7.18 -3.12
CA ILE A 175 -8.09 -6.45 -3.08
C ILE A 175 -7.86 -5.73 -4.42
N LEU A 176 -8.03 -6.43 -5.53
CA LEU A 176 -7.84 -5.86 -6.87
C LEU A 176 -8.77 -4.66 -7.09
N TYR A 177 -10.05 -4.80 -6.71
CA TYR A 177 -11.03 -3.74 -6.81
C TYR A 177 -10.66 -2.53 -5.95
N LEU A 178 -10.32 -2.74 -4.68
CA LEU A 178 -9.96 -1.66 -3.76
C LEU A 178 -8.74 -0.89 -4.22
N VAL A 179 -7.67 -1.57 -4.64
CA VAL A 179 -6.44 -0.92 -5.13
C VAL A 179 -6.72 -0.05 -6.35
N ASN A 180 -7.53 -0.54 -7.29
CA ASN A 180 -7.87 0.24 -8.49
C ASN A 180 -8.89 1.35 -8.19
N ALA A 181 -9.86 1.13 -7.28
CA ALA A 181 -10.80 2.16 -6.86
C ALA A 181 -10.08 3.34 -6.19
N VAL A 182 -9.14 3.08 -5.27
CA VAL A 182 -8.32 4.12 -4.64
C VAL A 182 -7.51 4.87 -5.70
N ASN A 183 -6.88 4.16 -6.64
CA ASN A 183 -6.12 4.79 -7.72
C ASN A 183 -6.98 5.68 -8.65
N LEU A 184 -8.24 5.30 -8.90
CA LEU A 184 -9.19 6.12 -9.68
C LEU A 184 -9.69 7.34 -8.90
N THR A 185 -9.82 7.21 -7.58
CA THR A 185 -10.27 8.29 -6.69
C THR A 185 -9.20 9.35 -6.49
N ASP A 186 -7.92 8.97 -6.66
CA ASP A 186 -6.76 9.89 -6.52
C ASP A 186 -6.64 10.85 -7.73
N GLY A 187 -7.69 11.59 -7.97
CA GLY A 187 -7.77 12.61 -9.04
C GLY A 187 -7.71 14.04 -8.53
N ILE A 188 -7.70 14.26 -7.22
CA ILE A 188 -7.70 15.58 -6.58
C ILE A 188 -6.61 15.61 -5.50
N ASP A 189 -5.79 16.67 -5.49
CA ASP A 189 -4.71 16.84 -4.52
C ASP A 189 -5.23 16.75 -3.08
N GLY A 190 -4.68 15.83 -2.30
CA GLY A 190 -5.03 15.61 -0.90
C GLY A 190 -6.30 14.77 -0.66
N LEU A 191 -6.93 14.20 -1.70
CA LEU A 191 -8.13 13.38 -1.51
C LEU A 191 -7.81 12.00 -0.92
N CYS A 192 -6.66 11.44 -1.27
CA CYS A 192 -6.22 10.10 -0.82
C CYS A 192 -5.14 10.13 0.27
N SER A 193 -4.72 11.31 0.73
CA SER A 193 -3.64 11.50 1.72
C SER A 193 -4.14 11.87 3.12
#